data_a5460dc1f1f35176f48260a8de272d7c
#
_entry.id   a5460dc1f1f35176f48260a8de272d7c
#
_cell.length_a   1.000
_cell.length_b   1.000
_cell.length_c   1.000
_cell.angle_alpha   90.00
_cell.angle_beta   90.00
_cell.angle_gamma   90.00
#
_symmetry.space_group_name_H-M   'P 1'
#
loop_
_entity.id
_entity.type
_entity.pdbx_description
1 polymer ?
#
loop_
_entity_poly.entity_id
_entity_poly.type
_entity_poly.pdbx_seq_one_letter_code
_entity_poly.pdbx_strand_id
1 'polypeptide(L)'
;MKAHYWWVLAPLCLCVFVAQSGLAQTAPAQRPQLAEEVFKNVLVLKGIPVDEFMSTMGVFSAALGMSCEDCHASNDSKWENYALDPSPKKRTARGMVQMMATINKDNFGGRQMVTCWTCHRGGDSPKITP
;
A
#
# COMPACT_ATOMS: atom_id res chain seq x y z
N MET A 1 81.90 0.63 -39.65
CA MET A 1 81.11 0.07 -38.50
C MET A 1 80.10 1.09 -38.05
N LYS A 2 78.88 0.91 -38.41
CA LYS A 2 77.76 1.88 -38.09
C LYS A 2 76.94 1.29 -36.98
N ALA A 3 76.96 1.90 -35.81
CA ALA A 3 76.11 1.54 -34.69
C ALA A 3 74.73 2.28 -34.80
N HIS A 4 73.68 1.50 -34.95
CA HIS A 4 72.29 2.03 -34.99
C HIS A 4 71.75 2.14 -33.58
N TYR A 5 71.60 3.37 -33.08
CA TYR A 5 70.87 3.66 -31.88
C TYR A 5 69.36 3.75 -32.18
N TRP A 6 68.66 2.72 -31.87
CA TRP A 6 67.21 2.73 -31.95
C TRP A 6 66.63 3.05 -30.55
N TRP A 7 66.42 4.29 -30.36
CA TRP A 7 65.67 4.75 -29.14
C TRP A 7 64.21 4.56 -29.40
N VAL A 8 63.66 3.57 -28.75
CA VAL A 8 62.24 3.29 -28.71
C VAL A 8 61.57 4.37 -27.84
N LEU A 9 60.82 5.26 -28.47
CA LEU A 9 59.96 6.21 -27.79
C LEU A 9 58.78 5.40 -27.23
N ALA A 10 58.80 5.13 -25.95
CA ALA A 10 57.63 4.61 -25.23
C ALA A 10 56.61 5.74 -25.07
N PRO A 11 55.40 5.60 -25.59
CA PRO A 11 54.35 6.57 -25.29
C PRO A 11 53.90 6.43 -23.84
N LEU A 12 54.13 7.48 -23.07
CA LEU A 12 53.59 7.61 -21.73
C LEU A 12 52.06 7.75 -21.83
N CYS A 13 51.35 6.63 -21.72
CA CYS A 13 49.90 6.63 -21.60
C CYS A 13 49.55 7.20 -20.21
N LEU A 14 49.31 8.50 -20.14
CA LEU A 14 48.78 9.17 -18.95
C LEU A 14 47.32 8.79 -18.88
N CYS A 15 47.01 7.72 -18.14
CA CYS A 15 45.64 7.39 -17.78
C CYS A 15 45.12 8.43 -16.80
N VAL A 16 44.45 9.46 -17.31
CA VAL A 16 43.67 10.39 -16.50
C VAL A 16 42.42 9.63 -16.01
N PHE A 17 42.51 9.09 -14.82
CA PHE A 17 41.31 8.62 -14.12
C PHE A 17 40.48 9.84 -13.74
N VAL A 18 39.51 10.20 -14.58
CA VAL A 18 38.46 11.12 -14.22
C VAL A 18 37.58 10.37 -13.23
N ALA A 19 37.81 10.63 -11.94
CA ALA A 19 36.87 10.23 -10.88
C ALA A 19 35.56 10.95 -11.15
N GLN A 20 34.65 10.30 -11.86
CA GLN A 20 33.27 10.75 -11.96
C GLN A 20 32.64 10.50 -10.57
N SER A 21 32.68 11.51 -9.74
CA SER A 21 31.85 11.59 -8.55
C SER A 21 30.40 11.64 -9.02
N GLY A 22 29.81 10.45 -9.24
CA GLY A 22 28.38 10.32 -9.49
C GLY A 22 27.65 10.88 -8.27
N LEU A 23 27.21 12.13 -8.39
CA LEU A 23 26.19 12.64 -7.49
C LEU A 23 24.98 11.73 -7.71
N ALA A 24 24.80 10.76 -6.82
CA ALA A 24 23.57 10.01 -6.74
C ALA A 24 22.45 11.03 -6.50
N GLN A 25 21.77 11.41 -7.57
CA GLN A 25 20.57 12.21 -7.49
C GLN A 25 19.54 11.31 -6.79
N THR A 26 19.39 11.51 -5.47
CA THR A 26 18.25 10.97 -4.75
C THR A 26 17.01 11.60 -5.40
N ALA A 27 16.29 10.79 -6.19
CA ALA A 27 14.99 11.21 -6.70
C ALA A 27 14.15 11.70 -5.51
N PRO A 28 13.44 12.82 -5.61
CA PRO A 28 12.59 13.30 -4.53
C PRO A 28 11.65 12.16 -4.14
N ALA A 29 11.60 11.84 -2.85
CA ALA A 29 10.71 10.81 -2.34
C ALA A 29 9.28 11.17 -2.76
N GLN A 30 8.71 10.38 -3.67
CA GLN A 30 7.34 10.59 -4.10
C GLN A 30 6.43 10.33 -2.89
N ARG A 31 5.49 11.23 -2.63
CA ARG A 31 4.49 11.00 -1.60
C ARG A 31 3.74 9.70 -1.89
N PRO A 32 3.36 8.93 -0.88
CA PRO A 32 2.52 7.75 -1.09
C PRO A 32 1.23 8.15 -1.83
N GLN A 33 0.82 7.33 -2.79
CA GLN A 33 -0.47 7.48 -3.45
C GLN A 33 -1.60 7.18 -2.46
N LEU A 34 -2.64 8.01 -2.46
CA LEU A 34 -3.80 7.80 -1.60
C LEU A 34 -4.79 6.82 -2.24
N ALA A 35 -5.55 6.13 -1.40
CA ALA A 35 -6.49 5.10 -1.85
C ALA A 35 -7.50 5.63 -2.87
N GLU A 36 -8.07 6.82 -2.65
CA GLU A 36 -9.03 7.46 -3.54
C GLU A 36 -8.43 7.99 -4.86
N GLU A 37 -7.11 8.10 -4.94
CA GLU A 37 -6.42 8.48 -6.18
C GLU A 37 -6.25 7.27 -7.12
N VAL A 38 -6.20 6.08 -6.57
CA VAL A 38 -5.93 4.83 -7.30
C VAL A 38 -7.20 4.01 -7.50
N PHE A 39 -8.03 3.89 -6.46
CA PHE A 39 -9.23 3.06 -6.48
C PHE A 39 -10.50 3.89 -6.66
N LYS A 40 -11.45 3.33 -7.40
CA LYS A 40 -12.77 3.93 -7.59
C LYS A 40 -13.69 3.59 -6.41
N ASN A 41 -14.65 4.48 -6.14
CA ASN A 41 -15.72 4.26 -5.15
C ASN A 41 -15.22 4.09 -3.71
N VAL A 42 -14.11 4.74 -3.36
CA VAL A 42 -13.61 4.84 -1.98
C VAL A 42 -14.43 5.89 -1.24
N LEU A 43 -15.44 5.45 -0.49
CA LEU A 43 -16.36 6.34 0.26
C LEU A 43 -15.92 6.54 1.71
N VAL A 44 -15.27 5.54 2.29
CA VAL A 44 -14.64 5.56 3.62
C VAL A 44 -13.15 5.23 3.46
N LEU A 45 -12.33 5.44 4.48
CA LEU A 45 -10.88 5.21 4.45
C LEU A 45 -10.17 6.09 3.41
N LYS A 46 -10.67 7.33 3.21
CA LYS A 46 -9.99 8.34 2.40
C LYS A 46 -8.80 8.91 3.16
N GLY A 47 -7.82 9.40 2.38
CA GLY A 47 -6.63 10.05 2.93
C GLY A 47 -5.56 9.08 3.46
N ILE A 48 -5.76 7.76 3.30
CA ILE A 48 -4.74 6.77 3.67
C ILE A 48 -3.98 6.27 2.44
N PRO A 49 -2.70 5.90 2.59
CA PRO A 49 -1.91 5.30 1.51
C PRO A 49 -2.52 4.00 0.98
N VAL A 50 -2.22 3.68 -0.29
CA VAL A 50 -2.71 2.47 -0.96
C VAL A 50 -2.34 1.19 -0.21
N ASP A 51 -1.12 1.09 0.30
CA ASP A 51 -0.64 -0.07 1.04
C ASP A 51 -1.39 -0.24 2.38
N GLU A 52 -1.68 0.86 3.07
CA GLU A 52 -2.51 0.85 4.29
C GLU A 52 -3.96 0.48 3.97
N PHE A 53 -4.50 0.99 2.86
CA PHE A 53 -5.85 0.62 2.41
C PHE A 53 -5.94 -0.87 2.10
N MET A 54 -4.98 -1.44 1.39
CA MET A 54 -4.94 -2.88 1.08
C MET A 54 -4.76 -3.73 2.34
N SER A 55 -3.92 -3.29 3.27
CA SER A 55 -3.76 -3.94 4.58
C SER A 55 -5.07 -3.93 5.37
N THR A 56 -5.83 -2.82 5.31
CA THR A 56 -7.14 -2.71 5.95
C THR A 56 -8.15 -3.69 5.35
N MET A 57 -8.13 -3.94 4.03
CA MET A 57 -8.95 -5.00 3.42
C MET A 57 -8.60 -6.38 3.99
N GLY A 58 -7.32 -6.66 4.21
CA GLY A 58 -6.87 -7.89 4.88
C GLY A 58 -7.37 -8.00 6.32
N VAL A 59 -7.37 -6.89 7.07
CA VAL A 59 -7.94 -6.83 8.42
C VAL A 59 -9.45 -7.12 8.41
N PHE A 60 -10.19 -6.59 7.44
CA PHE A 60 -11.61 -6.88 7.30
C PHE A 60 -11.85 -8.37 7.02
N SER A 61 -11.12 -8.94 6.07
CA SER A 61 -11.17 -10.36 5.75
C SER A 61 -10.95 -11.23 6.98
N ALA A 62 -9.89 -10.98 7.72
CA ALA A 62 -9.56 -11.72 8.93
C ALA A 62 -10.60 -11.55 10.04
N ALA A 63 -11.03 -10.30 10.28
CA ALA A 63 -11.96 -10.01 11.37
C ALA A 63 -13.37 -10.56 11.13
N LEU A 64 -13.78 -10.68 9.87
CA LEU A 64 -15.11 -11.15 9.48
C LEU A 64 -15.12 -12.63 9.08
N GLY A 65 -13.95 -13.26 8.90
CA GLY A 65 -13.84 -14.63 8.39
C GLY A 65 -14.34 -14.76 6.94
N MET A 66 -14.14 -13.71 6.13
CA MET A 66 -14.64 -13.61 4.75
C MET A 66 -13.50 -13.52 3.76
N SER A 67 -13.74 -13.98 2.53
CA SER A 67 -12.86 -13.73 1.38
C SER A 67 -13.12 -12.34 0.79
N CYS A 68 -12.23 -11.89 -0.09
CA CYS A 68 -12.41 -10.65 -0.83
C CYS A 68 -13.71 -10.65 -1.65
N GLU A 69 -14.03 -11.79 -2.25
CA GLU A 69 -15.19 -11.97 -3.13
C GLU A 69 -16.52 -11.98 -2.39
N ASP A 70 -16.55 -12.27 -1.10
CA ASP A 70 -17.77 -12.21 -0.29
C ASP A 70 -18.35 -10.77 -0.21
N CYS A 71 -17.49 -9.77 -0.31
CA CYS A 71 -17.87 -8.36 -0.30
C CYS A 71 -17.76 -7.71 -1.68
N HIS A 72 -16.74 -8.08 -2.44
CA HIS A 72 -16.47 -7.57 -3.78
C HIS A 72 -16.97 -8.56 -4.84
N ALA A 73 -18.22 -8.95 -4.77
CA ALA A 73 -18.80 -9.91 -5.69
C ALA A 73 -18.49 -9.54 -7.14
N SER A 74 -17.65 -10.33 -7.78
CA SER A 74 -17.44 -10.29 -9.22
C SER A 74 -17.72 -11.68 -9.75
N ASN A 75 -18.74 -11.80 -10.60
CA ASN A 75 -19.06 -13.05 -11.25
C ASN A 75 -17.97 -13.50 -12.25
N ASP A 76 -16.98 -12.63 -12.47
CA ASP A 76 -15.94 -12.82 -13.48
C ASP A 76 -14.50 -12.66 -12.93
N SER A 77 -14.36 -12.58 -11.61
CA SER A 77 -13.07 -12.42 -10.91
C SER A 77 -12.23 -11.21 -11.38
N LYS A 78 -12.86 -10.22 -12.01
CA LYS A 78 -12.18 -9.02 -12.48
C LYS A 78 -12.09 -7.98 -11.37
N TRP A 79 -10.89 -7.58 -11.04
CA TRP A 79 -10.63 -6.59 -10.01
C TRP A 79 -11.28 -5.22 -10.31
N GLU A 80 -11.48 -4.87 -11.59
CA GLU A 80 -12.18 -3.65 -12.01
C GLU A 80 -13.59 -3.55 -11.46
N ASN A 81 -14.24 -4.71 -11.25
CA ASN A 81 -15.58 -4.80 -10.70
C ASN A 81 -15.63 -4.68 -9.17
N TYR A 82 -14.49 -4.71 -8.50
CA TYR A 82 -14.39 -4.50 -7.05
C TYR A 82 -14.88 -3.12 -6.60
N ALA A 83 -14.88 -2.14 -7.51
CA ALA A 83 -15.45 -0.82 -7.24
C ALA A 83 -17.00 -0.82 -7.18
N LEU A 84 -17.65 -1.79 -7.79
CA LEU A 84 -19.12 -1.91 -7.80
C LEU A 84 -19.64 -2.26 -6.40
N ASP A 85 -20.91 -1.95 -6.15
CA ASP A 85 -21.61 -2.25 -4.89
C ASP A 85 -22.77 -3.24 -5.09
N PRO A 86 -22.54 -4.42 -5.69
CA PRO A 86 -23.61 -5.39 -5.89
C PRO A 86 -24.06 -6.03 -4.58
N SER A 87 -23.19 -6.12 -3.60
CA SER A 87 -23.43 -6.75 -2.31
C SER A 87 -23.82 -5.71 -1.23
N PRO A 88 -24.87 -5.99 -0.42
CA PRO A 88 -25.19 -5.16 0.74
C PRO A 88 -24.07 -5.16 1.78
N LYS A 89 -23.21 -6.18 1.82
CA LYS A 89 -22.10 -6.30 2.77
C LYS A 89 -21.15 -5.11 2.71
N LYS A 90 -20.81 -4.61 1.50
CA LYS A 90 -19.98 -3.41 1.37
C LYS A 90 -20.61 -2.17 2.00
N ARG A 91 -21.91 -1.97 1.83
CA ARG A 91 -22.61 -0.84 2.46
C ARG A 91 -22.63 -0.98 3.97
N THR A 92 -22.90 -2.19 4.48
CA THR A 92 -22.85 -2.50 5.91
C THR A 92 -21.46 -2.26 6.47
N ALA A 93 -20.41 -2.76 5.81
CA ALA A 93 -19.02 -2.56 6.22
C ALA A 93 -18.66 -1.07 6.32
N ARG A 94 -19.07 -0.24 5.35
CA ARG A 94 -18.87 1.23 5.41
C ARG A 94 -19.53 1.85 6.63
N GLY A 95 -20.78 1.45 6.95
CA GLY A 95 -21.46 1.89 8.15
C GLY A 95 -20.74 1.47 9.43
N MET A 96 -20.22 0.23 9.47
CA MET A 96 -19.43 -0.27 10.60
C MET A 96 -18.11 0.51 10.78
N VAL A 97 -17.42 0.86 9.69
CA VAL A 97 -16.21 1.70 9.75
C VAL A 97 -16.55 3.07 10.36
N GLN A 98 -17.64 3.70 9.94
CA GLN A 98 -18.07 4.98 10.50
C GLN A 98 -18.44 4.88 11.98
N MET A 99 -19.18 3.85 12.35
CA MET A 99 -19.55 3.57 13.74
C MET A 99 -18.30 3.37 14.61
N MET A 100 -17.38 2.53 14.17
CA MET A 100 -16.12 2.26 14.86
C MET A 100 -15.27 3.55 15.01
N ALA A 101 -15.18 4.37 13.97
CA ALA A 101 -14.49 5.65 14.02
C ALA A 101 -15.11 6.60 15.05
N THR A 102 -16.46 6.66 15.10
CA THR A 102 -17.20 7.45 16.08
C THR A 102 -16.92 6.98 17.50
N ILE A 103 -17.02 5.67 17.77
CA ILE A 103 -16.73 5.09 19.09
C ILE A 103 -15.31 5.46 19.54
N ASN A 104 -14.33 5.27 18.66
CA ASN A 104 -12.93 5.57 18.97
C ASN A 104 -12.71 7.07 19.22
N LYS A 105 -13.34 7.93 18.42
CA LYS A 105 -13.25 9.38 18.57
C LYS A 105 -13.84 9.82 19.91
N ASP A 106 -15.07 9.40 20.21
CA ASP A 106 -15.83 9.94 21.33
C ASP A 106 -15.39 9.37 22.69
N ASN A 107 -14.89 8.13 22.70
CA ASN A 107 -14.55 7.45 23.95
C ASN A 107 -13.04 7.27 24.18
N PHE A 108 -12.22 7.35 23.12
CA PHE A 108 -10.80 7.05 23.23
C PHE A 108 -9.90 8.14 22.63
N GLY A 109 -10.44 9.35 22.41
CA GLY A 109 -9.68 10.48 21.87
C GLY A 109 -9.10 10.22 20.46
N GLY A 110 -9.79 9.43 19.64
CA GLY A 110 -9.39 9.06 18.29
C GLY A 110 -8.39 7.91 18.22
N ARG A 111 -7.92 7.36 19.35
CA ARG A 111 -7.07 6.17 19.35
C ARG A 111 -7.87 4.95 18.92
N GLN A 112 -7.27 4.09 18.08
CA GLN A 112 -7.91 2.89 17.55
C GLN A 112 -7.95 1.76 18.60
N MET A 113 -8.82 1.90 19.59
CA MET A 113 -9.02 0.93 20.68
C MET A 113 -10.05 -0.13 20.34
N VAL A 114 -11.10 0.26 19.61
CA VAL A 114 -12.13 -0.63 19.07
C VAL A 114 -11.84 -0.87 17.60
N THR A 115 -11.82 -2.12 17.21
CA THR A 115 -11.55 -2.59 15.84
C THR A 115 -12.65 -3.54 15.39
N CYS A 116 -12.68 -3.92 14.10
CA CYS A 116 -13.60 -4.94 13.61
C CYS A 116 -13.50 -6.24 14.40
N TRP A 117 -12.26 -6.65 14.73
CA TRP A 117 -11.98 -7.85 15.51
C TRP A 117 -12.58 -7.81 16.92
N THR A 118 -12.67 -6.64 17.55
CA THR A 118 -13.22 -6.49 18.90
C THR A 118 -14.61 -7.10 19.01
N CYS A 119 -15.42 -6.96 17.97
CA CYS A 119 -16.79 -7.46 17.95
C CYS A 119 -16.93 -8.77 17.15
N HIS A 120 -16.27 -8.89 15.99
CA HIS A 120 -16.52 -9.97 15.04
C HIS A 120 -15.72 -11.24 15.31
N ARG A 121 -14.45 -11.12 15.75
CA ARG A 121 -13.60 -12.27 16.15
C ARG A 121 -13.55 -13.42 15.12
N GLY A 122 -13.44 -13.08 13.84
CA GLY A 122 -13.38 -14.05 12.74
C GLY A 122 -14.74 -14.56 12.24
N GLY A 123 -15.82 -13.86 12.51
CA GLY A 123 -17.15 -14.19 11.99
C GLY A 123 -17.90 -12.98 11.45
N ASP A 124 -18.76 -13.17 10.44
CA ASP A 124 -19.50 -12.09 9.82
C ASP A 124 -20.50 -11.41 10.75
N SER A 125 -20.97 -12.14 11.76
CA SER A 125 -21.82 -11.60 12.84
C SER A 125 -21.00 -11.36 14.10
N PRO A 126 -21.24 -10.23 14.80
CA PRO A 126 -20.60 -9.97 16.09
C PRO A 126 -20.86 -11.08 17.11
N LYS A 127 -19.88 -11.39 17.93
CA LYS A 127 -20.05 -12.28 19.09
C LYS A 127 -20.72 -11.49 20.20
N ILE A 128 -21.93 -11.89 20.57
CA ILE A 128 -22.76 -11.22 21.60
C ILE A 128 -22.71 -11.91 22.96
N THR A 129 -22.08 -13.08 23.02
CA THR A 129 -21.83 -13.83 24.26
C THR A 129 -20.35 -14.06 24.46
N PRO A 130 -19.86 -14.08 25.70
CA PRO A 130 -18.47 -14.39 26.03
C PRO A 130 -18.05 -15.78 25.54
#